data_8b16186bc4e47014bc3b7df756169933
#
_entry.id   8b16186bc4e47014bc3b7df756169933
#
_cell.length_a   1.000
_cell.length_b   1.000
_cell.length_c   1.000
_cell.angle_alpha   90.00
_cell.angle_beta   90.00
_cell.angle_gamma   90.00
#
_symmetry.space_group_name_H-M   'P 1'
#
loop_
_entity.id
_entity.type
_entity.pdbx_description
1 polymer ?
#
loop_
_entity_poly.entity_id
_entity_poly.type
_entity_poly.pdbx_seq_one_letter_code
_entity_poly.pdbx_strand_id
1 'polypeptide(L)'
;MTSPPKNPAPFPPFTRHSSERIYDSPWCGLRRDVVTLPSGELQEYHVLEIGPAVTVVPVLPDGRVLLIGQYRYPHGKTHWELPAGRLEPDEEEEAAARRELLEETGYAPDQLLPLPGFYPTNGISAHHASAFVATGCKQIAEPTPDSAEQITVGLFTREEVEALLDAGQIQDAFAALPLLYWLRGTHLQKKSSPAS
;
A
#
# COMPACT_ATOMS: atom_id res chain seq x y z
N MET A 1 -14.09 -27.02 -9.17
CA MET A 1 -13.99 -25.54 -9.12
C MET A 1 -14.87 -25.09 -7.98
N THR A 2 -14.29 -24.58 -6.90
CA THR A 2 -15.05 -23.99 -5.79
C THR A 2 -15.61 -22.65 -6.25
N SER A 3 -16.90 -22.42 -6.05
CA SER A 3 -17.52 -21.12 -6.30
C SER A 3 -16.75 -20.02 -5.56
N PRO A 4 -16.58 -18.82 -6.17
CA PRO A 4 -15.94 -17.72 -5.46
C PRO A 4 -16.71 -17.42 -4.17
N PRO A 5 -16.02 -16.97 -3.10
CA PRO A 5 -16.68 -16.63 -1.86
C PRO A 5 -17.70 -15.53 -2.10
N LYS A 6 -18.89 -15.69 -1.53
CA LYS A 6 -19.94 -14.66 -1.61
C LYS A 6 -19.50 -13.43 -0.80
N ASN A 7 -19.65 -12.25 -1.38
CA ASN A 7 -19.55 -11.02 -0.62
C ASN A 7 -20.62 -10.99 0.49
N PRO A 8 -20.32 -10.37 1.65
CA PRO A 8 -21.34 -10.16 2.68
C PRO A 8 -22.49 -9.32 2.10
N ALA A 9 -23.72 -9.59 2.57
CA ALA A 9 -24.86 -8.75 2.22
C ALA A 9 -24.61 -7.30 2.66
N PRO A 10 -24.99 -6.30 1.84
CA PRO A 10 -24.79 -4.91 2.20
C PRO A 10 -25.67 -4.56 3.41
N PHE A 11 -25.07 -3.87 4.38
CA PHE A 11 -25.81 -3.23 5.47
C PHE A 11 -26.33 -1.85 5.02
N PRO A 12 -27.43 -1.34 5.58
CA PRO A 12 -27.88 0.02 5.31
C PRO A 12 -26.78 1.02 5.72
N PRO A 13 -26.49 2.03 4.87
CA PRO A 13 -25.48 3.03 5.18
C PRO A 13 -25.93 3.91 6.36
N PHE A 14 -24.97 4.45 7.09
CA PHE A 14 -25.24 5.49 8.09
C PHE A 14 -25.69 6.78 7.39
N THR A 15 -26.65 7.49 8.00
CA THR A 15 -27.07 8.80 7.50
C THR A 15 -26.21 9.88 8.13
N ARG A 16 -25.44 10.60 7.30
CA ARG A 16 -24.62 11.74 7.75
C ARG A 16 -25.47 13.01 7.83
N HIS A 17 -25.51 13.66 9.01
CA HIS A 17 -26.25 14.91 9.27
C HIS A 17 -25.38 16.14 9.12
N SER A 18 -24.14 16.07 9.61
CA SER A 18 -23.20 17.18 9.52
C SER A 18 -21.78 16.65 9.33
N SER A 19 -20.91 17.51 8.85
CA SER A 19 -19.51 17.23 8.61
C SER A 19 -18.72 18.52 8.85
N GLU A 20 -17.67 18.43 9.66
CA GLU A 20 -16.78 19.53 9.99
C GLU A 20 -15.32 19.05 9.86
N ARG A 21 -14.50 19.78 9.10
CA ARG A 21 -13.07 19.56 9.09
C ARG A 21 -12.45 20.23 10.30
N ILE A 22 -11.95 19.43 11.24
CA ILE A 22 -11.41 19.91 12.52
C ILE A 22 -9.86 20.02 12.53
N TYR A 23 -9.20 19.43 11.52
CA TYR A 23 -7.78 19.61 11.28
C TYR A 23 -7.50 19.47 9.78
N ASP A 24 -6.54 20.26 9.27
CA ASP A 24 -6.07 20.21 7.88
C ASP A 24 -4.58 20.50 7.82
N SER A 25 -3.88 19.72 6.98
CA SER A 25 -2.45 19.91 6.70
C SER A 25 -2.13 19.34 5.31
N PRO A 26 -0.93 19.62 4.75
CA PRO A 26 -0.48 18.97 3.51
C PRO A 26 -0.41 17.44 3.60
N TRP A 27 -0.33 16.90 4.81
CA TRP A 27 -0.14 15.47 5.06
C TRP A 27 -1.43 14.70 5.28
N CYS A 28 -2.40 15.28 5.98
CA CYS A 28 -3.68 14.64 6.28
C CYS A 28 -4.71 15.67 6.76
N GLY A 29 -5.99 15.32 6.61
CA GLY A 29 -7.11 16.00 7.24
C GLY A 29 -7.74 15.14 8.33
N LEU A 30 -8.41 15.77 9.29
CA LEU A 30 -9.30 15.10 10.23
C LEU A 30 -10.67 15.74 10.16
N ARG A 31 -11.70 14.93 9.85
CA ARG A 31 -13.08 15.32 9.75
C ARG A 31 -13.88 14.68 10.86
N ARG A 32 -14.79 15.45 11.47
CA ARG A 32 -15.82 15.00 12.41
C ARG A 32 -17.18 15.01 11.73
N ASP A 33 -17.80 13.86 11.62
CA ASP A 33 -19.15 13.69 11.10
C ASP A 33 -20.12 13.36 12.25
N VAL A 34 -21.36 13.85 12.19
CA VAL A 34 -22.45 13.36 13.02
C VAL A 34 -23.30 12.44 12.15
N VAL A 35 -23.46 11.20 12.57
CA VAL A 35 -24.17 10.16 11.82
C VAL A 35 -25.28 9.53 12.65
N THR A 36 -26.35 9.07 11.98
CA THR A 36 -27.35 8.18 12.61
C THR A 36 -26.93 6.73 12.35
N LEU A 37 -26.82 5.98 13.43
CA LEU A 37 -26.60 4.54 13.39
C LEU A 37 -27.88 3.80 12.97
N PRO A 38 -27.82 2.52 12.58
CA PRO A 38 -29.00 1.68 12.30
C PRO A 38 -29.96 1.55 13.49
N SER A 39 -29.48 1.75 14.73
CA SER A 39 -30.31 1.82 15.94
C SER A 39 -31.16 3.08 16.05
N GLY A 40 -30.91 4.12 15.24
CA GLY A 40 -31.50 5.43 15.33
C GLY A 40 -30.76 6.42 16.24
N GLU A 41 -29.70 5.98 16.90
CA GLU A 41 -28.87 6.84 17.76
C GLU A 41 -27.94 7.73 16.94
N LEU A 42 -27.66 8.93 17.44
CA LEU A 42 -26.65 9.82 16.88
C LEU A 42 -25.28 9.50 17.48
N GLN A 43 -24.27 9.47 16.61
CA GLN A 43 -22.88 9.24 16.99
C GLN A 43 -21.94 10.19 16.24
N GLU A 44 -20.89 10.67 16.92
CA GLU A 44 -19.76 11.32 16.27
C GLU A 44 -18.83 10.26 15.65
N TYR A 45 -18.44 10.49 14.39
CA TYR A 45 -17.51 9.65 13.65
C TYR A 45 -16.34 10.50 13.19
N HIS A 46 -15.13 10.10 13.59
CA HIS A 46 -13.92 10.80 13.20
C HIS A 46 -13.26 10.08 12.02
N VAL A 47 -13.08 10.80 10.92
CA VAL A 47 -12.51 10.26 9.67
C VAL A 47 -11.17 10.92 9.39
N LEU A 48 -10.12 10.11 9.32
CA LEU A 48 -8.80 10.54 8.86
C LEU A 48 -8.80 10.58 7.33
N GLU A 49 -8.55 11.76 6.77
CA GLU A 49 -8.51 11.98 5.32
C GLU A 49 -7.06 11.96 4.84
N ILE A 50 -6.71 10.88 4.15
CA ILE A 50 -5.40 10.65 3.52
C ILE A 50 -5.67 10.30 2.06
N GLY A 51 -4.89 10.87 1.13
CA GLY A 51 -4.96 10.54 -0.29
C GLY A 51 -4.60 9.08 -0.58
N PRO A 52 -4.93 8.58 -1.78
CA PRO A 52 -4.56 7.23 -2.21
C PRO A 52 -3.03 7.09 -2.29
N ALA A 53 -2.57 5.85 -2.20
CA ALA A 53 -1.15 5.53 -2.24
C ALA A 53 -0.88 4.29 -3.10
N VAL A 54 0.38 4.09 -3.45
CA VAL A 54 0.89 2.90 -4.13
C VAL A 54 1.96 2.23 -3.30
N THR A 55 2.15 0.93 -3.52
CA THR A 55 3.27 0.15 -2.98
C THR A 55 3.74 -0.86 -4.01
N VAL A 56 5.03 -1.14 -4.03
CA VAL A 56 5.66 -1.94 -5.08
C VAL A 56 6.51 -3.04 -4.49
N VAL A 57 6.36 -4.27 -4.96
CA VAL A 57 7.27 -5.39 -4.70
C VAL A 57 8.30 -5.47 -5.82
N PRO A 58 9.53 -4.94 -5.64
CA PRO A 58 10.53 -4.91 -6.70
C PRO A 58 11.29 -6.24 -6.76
N VAL A 59 11.18 -6.94 -7.88
CA VAL A 59 11.85 -8.22 -8.13
C VAL A 59 12.93 -8.04 -9.19
N LEU A 60 14.16 -8.37 -8.84
CA LEU A 60 15.33 -8.30 -9.71
C LEU A 60 15.35 -9.47 -10.72
N PRO A 61 16.16 -9.38 -11.80
CA PRO A 61 16.30 -10.48 -12.76
C PRO A 61 16.80 -11.80 -12.15
N ASP A 62 17.53 -11.75 -11.04
CA ASP A 62 18.03 -12.94 -10.31
C ASP A 62 17.01 -13.50 -9.29
N GLY A 63 15.82 -12.89 -9.19
CA GLY A 63 14.73 -13.31 -8.32
C GLY A 63 14.75 -12.72 -6.91
N ARG A 64 15.80 -11.96 -6.53
CA ARG A 64 15.82 -11.25 -5.25
C ARG A 64 14.80 -10.13 -5.23
N VAL A 65 14.31 -9.82 -4.03
CA VAL A 65 13.39 -8.70 -3.75
C VAL A 65 14.17 -7.58 -3.10
N LEU A 66 13.88 -6.35 -3.53
CA LEU A 66 14.40 -5.16 -2.90
C LEU A 66 13.44 -4.71 -1.81
N LEU A 67 13.97 -4.49 -0.60
CA LEU A 67 13.28 -3.82 0.49
C LEU A 67 14.02 -2.53 0.84
N ILE A 68 13.29 -1.59 1.41
CA ILE A 68 13.85 -0.36 1.98
C ILE A 68 13.81 -0.43 3.51
N GLY A 69 14.93 -0.12 4.14
CA GLY A 69 14.98 0.13 5.59
C GLY A 69 14.68 1.59 5.83
N GLN A 70 13.52 1.92 6.41
CA GLN A 70 13.08 3.29 6.61
C GLN A 70 12.79 3.59 8.08
N TYR A 71 13.29 4.73 8.58
CA TYR A 71 12.96 5.21 9.92
C TYR A 71 11.55 5.82 9.95
N ARG A 72 10.72 5.34 10.86
CA ARG A 72 9.36 5.84 11.07
C ARG A 72 9.24 6.55 12.41
N TYR A 73 9.15 7.87 12.37
CA TYR A 73 9.07 8.73 13.55
C TYR A 73 7.97 8.30 14.56
N PRO A 74 6.71 7.96 14.15
CA PRO A 74 5.69 7.55 15.11
C PRO A 74 6.04 6.32 15.94
N HIS A 75 6.88 5.42 15.39
CA HIS A 75 7.32 4.21 16.06
C HIS A 75 8.71 4.36 16.72
N GLY A 76 9.47 5.39 16.34
CA GLY A 76 10.85 5.59 16.77
C GLY A 76 11.79 4.45 16.35
N LYS A 77 11.47 3.77 15.24
CA LYS A 77 12.19 2.56 14.77
C LYS A 77 12.40 2.58 13.27
N THR A 78 13.39 1.83 12.82
CA THR A 78 13.58 1.49 11.41
C THR A 78 12.90 0.16 11.12
N HIS A 79 12.12 0.11 10.05
CA HIS A 79 11.42 -1.08 9.56
C HIS A 79 11.93 -1.45 8.17
N TRP A 80 11.86 -2.76 7.84
CA TRP A 80 11.92 -3.19 6.46
C TRP A 80 10.54 -3.03 5.82
N GLU A 81 10.50 -2.24 4.76
CA GLU A 81 9.29 -1.87 4.05
C GLU A 81 9.46 -2.07 2.54
N LEU A 82 8.40 -1.87 1.79
CA LEU A 82 8.43 -1.79 0.33
C LEU A 82 8.45 -0.31 -0.09
N PRO A 83 9.03 0.03 -1.24
CA PRO A 83 8.87 1.34 -1.86
C PRO A 83 7.39 1.68 -1.99
N ALA A 84 7.00 2.85 -1.47
CA ALA A 84 5.59 3.25 -1.37
C ALA A 84 5.44 4.75 -1.14
N GLY A 85 4.46 5.36 -1.79
CA GLY A 85 4.12 6.74 -1.56
C GLY A 85 2.74 7.13 -2.05
N ARG A 86 2.38 8.40 -1.88
CA ARG A 86 1.08 8.93 -2.28
C ARG A 86 1.08 9.27 -3.76
N LEU A 87 -0.10 9.15 -4.37
CA LEU A 87 -0.31 9.69 -5.70
C LEU A 87 -0.24 11.22 -5.66
N GLU A 88 0.38 11.80 -6.67
CA GLU A 88 0.25 13.22 -6.96
C GLU A 88 -1.13 13.54 -7.57
N PRO A 89 -1.56 14.80 -7.59
CA PRO A 89 -2.79 15.18 -8.26
C PRO A 89 -2.80 14.72 -9.73
N ASP A 90 -3.88 14.06 -10.15
CA ASP A 90 -4.08 13.55 -11.52
C ASP A 90 -3.05 12.50 -11.98
N GLU A 91 -2.29 11.91 -11.06
CA GLU A 91 -1.31 10.86 -11.36
C GLU A 91 -1.99 9.48 -11.44
N GLU A 92 -1.65 8.72 -12.47
CA GLU A 92 -2.07 7.33 -12.63
C GLU A 92 -1.28 6.41 -11.68
N GLU A 93 -1.92 5.37 -11.13
CA GLU A 93 -1.33 4.46 -10.13
C GLU A 93 -0.04 3.79 -10.62
N GLU A 94 0.04 3.37 -11.91
CA GLU A 94 1.26 2.78 -12.47
C GLU A 94 2.40 3.80 -12.60
N ALA A 95 2.08 5.06 -12.90
CA ALA A 95 3.07 6.13 -12.97
C ALA A 95 3.63 6.43 -11.58
N ALA A 96 2.76 6.58 -10.58
CA ALA A 96 3.16 6.74 -9.18
C ALA A 96 4.04 5.58 -8.69
N ALA A 97 3.67 4.33 -9.00
CA ALA A 97 4.45 3.15 -8.63
C ALA A 97 5.86 3.14 -9.23
N ARG A 98 6.01 3.61 -10.48
CA ARG A 98 7.33 3.74 -11.13
C ARG A 98 8.15 4.89 -10.54
N ARG A 99 7.50 6.03 -10.26
CA ARG A 99 8.15 7.20 -9.68
C ARG A 99 8.68 6.89 -8.28
N GLU A 100 7.83 6.37 -7.38
CA GLU A 100 8.22 6.03 -6.01
C GLU A 100 9.36 5.00 -5.96
N LEU A 101 9.26 3.94 -6.78
CA LEU A 101 10.34 2.95 -6.88
C LEU A 101 11.67 3.59 -7.31
N LEU A 102 11.63 4.49 -8.30
CA LEU A 102 12.84 5.15 -8.79
C LEU A 102 13.40 6.14 -7.76
N GLU A 103 12.57 6.98 -7.17
CA GLU A 103 12.97 8.01 -6.21
C GLU A 103 13.58 7.40 -4.96
N GLU A 104 12.93 6.42 -4.36
CA GLU A 104 13.39 5.79 -3.12
C GLU A 104 14.56 4.83 -3.29
N THR A 105 14.72 4.23 -4.48
CA THR A 105 15.69 3.13 -4.67
C THR A 105 16.68 3.31 -5.82
N GLY A 106 16.38 4.15 -6.79
CA GLY A 106 17.14 4.25 -8.03
C GLY A 106 16.85 3.13 -9.03
N TYR A 107 15.88 2.23 -8.77
CA TYR A 107 15.54 1.10 -9.64
C TYR A 107 14.32 1.40 -10.52
N ALA A 108 14.36 0.85 -11.74
CA ALA A 108 13.22 0.86 -12.66
C ALA A 108 12.87 -0.55 -13.12
N PRO A 109 11.57 -0.88 -13.28
CA PRO A 109 11.11 -2.19 -13.68
C PRO A 109 10.97 -2.31 -15.21
N ASP A 110 11.15 -3.52 -15.73
CA ASP A 110 10.76 -3.88 -17.09
C ASP A 110 9.21 -3.91 -17.20
N GLN A 111 8.50 -4.45 -16.17
CA GLN A 111 7.04 -4.56 -16.13
C GLN A 111 6.48 -4.29 -14.72
N LEU A 112 5.26 -3.71 -14.67
CA LEU A 112 4.43 -3.66 -13.48
C LEU A 112 3.23 -4.59 -13.64
N LEU A 113 2.96 -5.41 -12.62
CA LEU A 113 1.85 -6.36 -12.59
C LEU A 113 0.98 -6.02 -11.38
N PRO A 114 -0.32 -5.69 -11.56
CA PRO A 114 -1.17 -5.30 -10.45
C PRO A 114 -1.44 -6.46 -9.50
N LEU A 115 -1.41 -6.18 -8.21
CA LEU A 115 -1.91 -7.00 -7.12
C LEU A 115 -3.27 -6.49 -6.63
N PRO A 116 -3.99 -7.25 -5.78
CA PRO A 116 -5.15 -6.70 -5.08
C PRO A 116 -4.76 -5.49 -4.22
N GLY A 117 -5.49 -4.38 -4.36
CA GLY A 117 -5.38 -3.24 -3.48
C GLY A 117 -6.01 -3.50 -2.11
N PHE A 118 -5.78 -2.61 -1.16
CA PHE A 118 -6.25 -2.78 0.22
C PHE A 118 -6.49 -1.45 0.93
N TYR A 119 -7.18 -1.52 2.07
CA TYR A 119 -7.45 -0.39 2.96
C TYR A 119 -6.66 -0.59 4.27
N PRO A 120 -5.55 0.14 4.51
CA PRO A 120 -4.72 -0.06 5.70
C PRO A 120 -5.45 0.24 7.01
N THR A 121 -6.42 1.17 6.98
CA THR A 121 -7.12 1.70 8.16
C THR A 121 -8.61 1.88 7.92
N ASN A 122 -9.28 0.89 7.33
CA ASN A 122 -10.68 0.96 6.87
C ASN A 122 -11.70 1.35 7.96
N GLY A 123 -11.36 1.21 9.23
CA GLY A 123 -12.23 1.61 10.34
C GLY A 123 -12.31 3.13 10.57
N ILE A 124 -11.31 3.89 10.10
CA ILE A 124 -11.21 5.34 10.36
C ILE A 124 -10.86 6.15 9.13
N SER A 125 -10.56 5.52 8.00
CA SER A 125 -10.14 6.20 6.77
C SER A 125 -10.62 5.44 5.53
N ALA A 126 -10.89 6.17 4.46
CA ALA A 126 -11.08 5.62 3.12
C ALA A 126 -9.76 5.54 2.33
N HIS A 127 -8.61 5.72 3.01
CA HIS A 127 -7.29 5.59 2.40
C HIS A 127 -7.12 4.23 1.74
N HIS A 128 -6.91 4.22 0.44
CA HIS A 128 -6.71 3.04 -0.39
C HIS A 128 -5.28 2.97 -0.88
N ALA A 129 -4.69 1.78 -0.86
CA ALA A 129 -3.39 1.49 -1.42
C ALA A 129 -3.52 0.53 -2.60
N SER A 130 -2.99 0.93 -3.76
CA SER A 130 -2.83 0.06 -4.93
C SER A 130 -1.46 -0.60 -4.87
N ALA A 131 -1.40 -1.90 -5.14
CA ALA A 131 -0.18 -2.68 -5.00
C ALA A 131 0.25 -3.28 -6.34
N PHE A 132 1.56 -3.36 -6.55
CA PHE A 132 2.16 -3.90 -7.77
C PHE A 132 3.32 -4.83 -7.48
N VAL A 133 3.55 -5.80 -8.37
CA VAL A 133 4.84 -6.47 -8.50
C VAL A 133 5.59 -5.83 -9.67
N ALA A 134 6.78 -5.32 -9.41
CA ALA A 134 7.70 -4.81 -10.41
C ALA A 134 8.71 -5.91 -10.77
N THR A 135 8.75 -6.34 -12.03
CA THR A 135 9.65 -7.40 -12.46
C THR A 135 10.77 -6.89 -13.35
N GLY A 136 11.93 -7.56 -13.30
CA GLY A 136 13.11 -7.17 -14.07
C GLY A 136 13.74 -5.86 -13.61
N CYS A 137 13.62 -5.55 -12.31
CA CYS A 137 14.13 -4.30 -11.75
C CYS A 137 15.63 -4.18 -11.89
N LYS A 138 16.09 -3.04 -12.41
CA LYS A 138 17.52 -2.72 -12.59
C LYS A 138 17.79 -1.33 -12.03
N GLN A 139 18.92 -1.17 -11.39
CA GLN A 139 19.36 0.15 -10.95
C GLN A 139 19.76 1.00 -12.17
N ILE A 140 19.14 2.15 -12.30
CA ILE A 140 19.39 3.09 -13.41
C ILE A 140 19.82 4.48 -12.94
N ALA A 141 19.66 4.76 -11.64
CA ALA A 141 20.01 6.04 -11.01
C ALA A 141 20.45 5.83 -9.56
N GLU A 142 20.97 6.87 -8.93
CA GLU A 142 21.09 6.95 -7.48
C GLU A 142 19.72 7.31 -6.89
N PRO A 143 19.38 6.81 -5.67
CA PRO A 143 18.16 7.20 -4.98
C PRO A 143 18.12 8.72 -4.72
N THR A 144 16.94 9.30 -4.82
CA THR A 144 16.69 10.72 -4.52
C THR A 144 15.49 10.89 -3.57
N PRO A 145 15.53 10.24 -2.37
CA PRO A 145 14.42 10.32 -1.43
C PRO A 145 14.24 11.75 -0.92
N ASP A 146 13.05 12.04 -0.42
CA ASP A 146 12.75 13.32 0.21
C ASP A 146 13.64 13.57 1.45
N SER A 147 13.86 14.84 1.78
CA SER A 147 14.75 15.23 2.89
C SER A 147 14.34 14.66 4.27
N ALA A 148 13.07 14.27 4.44
CA ALA A 148 12.56 13.65 5.65
C ALA A 148 12.68 12.10 5.62
N GLU A 149 13.10 11.52 4.51
CA GLU A 149 13.18 10.08 4.30
C GLU A 149 14.61 9.59 4.51
N GLN A 150 14.78 8.82 5.58
CA GLN A 150 16.05 8.12 5.84
C GLN A 150 15.91 6.68 5.35
N ILE A 151 16.37 6.43 4.14
CA ILE A 151 16.20 5.15 3.43
C ILE A 151 17.55 4.46 3.27
N THR A 152 17.55 3.13 3.46
CA THR A 152 18.62 2.23 3.03
C THR A 152 18.02 1.08 2.21
N VAL A 153 18.73 0.64 1.17
CA VAL A 153 18.26 -0.43 0.28
C VAL A 153 18.89 -1.77 0.68
N GLY A 154 18.06 -2.81 0.80
CA GLY A 154 18.48 -4.19 1.02
C GLY A 154 17.95 -5.13 -0.06
N LEU A 155 18.74 -6.15 -0.42
CA LEU A 155 18.34 -7.19 -1.38
C LEU A 155 18.21 -8.53 -0.66
N PHE A 156 17.05 -9.16 -0.78
CA PHE A 156 16.66 -10.35 -0.05
C PHE A 156 16.27 -11.47 -1.01
N THR A 157 16.62 -12.70 -0.69
CA THR A 157 16.05 -13.86 -1.37
C THR A 157 14.59 -14.04 -0.95
N ARG A 158 13.87 -14.89 -1.68
CA ARG A 158 12.50 -15.24 -1.35
C ARG A 158 12.39 -15.83 0.07
N GLU A 159 13.31 -16.72 0.40
CA GLU A 159 13.36 -17.42 1.69
C GLU A 159 13.65 -16.45 2.85
N GLU A 160 14.53 -15.45 2.61
CA GLU A 160 14.78 -14.39 3.60
C GLU A 160 13.57 -13.52 3.82
N VAL A 161 12.80 -13.17 2.79
CA VAL A 161 11.54 -12.43 2.93
C VAL A 161 10.51 -13.24 3.72
N GLU A 162 10.36 -14.54 3.42
CA GLU A 162 9.48 -15.44 4.19
C GLU A 162 9.89 -15.48 5.67
N ALA A 163 11.19 -15.60 5.95
CA ALA A 163 11.70 -15.62 7.33
C ALA A 163 11.46 -14.27 8.07
N LEU A 164 11.60 -13.14 7.40
CA LEU A 164 11.31 -11.82 7.98
C LEU A 164 9.82 -11.67 8.32
N LEU A 165 8.92 -12.15 7.46
CA LEU A 165 7.48 -12.15 7.69
C LEU A 165 7.11 -13.07 8.86
N ASP A 166 7.61 -14.30 8.89
CA ASP A 166 7.35 -15.29 9.93
C ASP A 166 7.88 -14.84 11.31
N ALA A 167 9.01 -14.13 11.32
CA ALA A 167 9.58 -13.53 12.52
C ALA A 167 8.88 -12.24 12.97
N GLY A 168 7.86 -11.74 12.23
CA GLY A 168 7.19 -10.49 12.52
C GLY A 168 8.09 -9.26 12.41
N GLN A 169 9.12 -9.30 11.58
CA GLN A 169 10.02 -8.16 11.34
C GLN A 169 9.50 -7.21 10.25
N ILE A 170 8.59 -7.68 9.39
CA ILE A 170 7.82 -6.87 8.46
C ILE A 170 6.42 -6.71 9.05
N GLN A 171 6.12 -5.54 9.62
CA GLN A 171 4.89 -5.30 10.39
C GLN A 171 3.94 -4.31 9.72
N ASP A 172 4.43 -3.55 8.74
CA ASP A 172 3.61 -2.59 8.00
C ASP A 172 2.74 -3.28 6.96
N ALA A 173 1.47 -2.85 6.86
CA ALA A 173 0.51 -3.42 5.92
C ALA A 173 0.89 -3.16 4.45
N PHE A 174 1.56 -2.02 4.15
CA PHE A 174 2.03 -1.67 2.82
C PHE A 174 3.14 -2.62 2.33
N ALA A 175 3.87 -3.25 3.25
CA ALA A 175 4.90 -4.24 2.92
C ALA A 175 4.37 -5.67 3.07
N ALA A 176 3.80 -6.02 4.22
CA ALA A 176 3.44 -7.39 4.52
C ALA A 176 2.41 -7.98 3.54
N LEU A 177 1.35 -7.23 3.23
CA LEU A 177 0.25 -7.75 2.40
C LEU A 177 0.67 -7.95 0.93
N PRO A 178 1.33 -7.00 0.24
CA PRO A 178 1.81 -7.22 -1.12
C PRO A 178 2.88 -8.32 -1.21
N LEU A 179 3.77 -8.44 -0.22
CA LEU A 179 4.75 -9.54 -0.17
C LEU A 179 4.05 -10.90 -0.05
N LEU A 180 3.02 -11.03 0.79
CA LEU A 180 2.21 -12.25 0.89
C LEU A 180 1.49 -12.58 -0.42
N TYR A 181 0.96 -11.59 -1.14
CA TYR A 181 0.38 -11.81 -2.47
C TYR A 181 1.43 -12.26 -3.48
N TRP A 182 2.61 -11.65 -3.47
CA TRP A 182 3.71 -12.03 -4.34
C TRP A 182 4.17 -13.46 -4.05
N LEU A 183 4.39 -13.82 -2.78
CA LEU A 183 4.76 -15.16 -2.34
C LEU A 183 3.74 -16.23 -2.77
N ARG A 184 2.46 -15.90 -2.79
CA ARG A 184 1.38 -16.78 -3.28
C ARG A 184 1.26 -16.83 -4.81
N GLY A 185 2.05 -16.07 -5.54
CA GLY A 185 1.98 -16.00 -7.00
C GLY A 185 0.68 -15.37 -7.54
N THR A 186 0.02 -14.51 -6.77
CA THR A 186 -1.26 -13.90 -7.13
C THR A 186 -1.17 -13.10 -8.45
N HIS A 187 -0.05 -12.45 -8.72
CA HIS A 187 0.24 -11.72 -9.94
C HIS A 187 0.33 -12.61 -11.20
N LEU A 188 0.59 -13.90 -11.04
CA LEU A 188 0.70 -14.86 -12.15
C LEU A 188 -0.67 -15.39 -12.60
N GLN A 189 -1.68 -15.34 -11.72
CA GLN A 189 -3.00 -15.94 -11.97
C GLN A 189 -3.87 -15.11 -12.95
N LYS A 190 -3.60 -13.81 -13.10
CA LYS A 190 -4.35 -12.94 -14.03
C LYS A 190 -4.02 -13.17 -15.52
N LYS A 191 -2.92 -13.87 -15.85
CA LYS A 191 -2.54 -14.16 -17.25
C LYS A 191 -3.29 -15.36 -17.86
N SER A 192 -4.09 -16.12 -17.12
CA SER A 192 -4.73 -17.35 -17.54
C SER A 192 -6.23 -17.25 -17.83
N SER A 193 -6.85 -16.06 -17.79
CA SER A 193 -8.22 -15.90 -18.28
C SER A 193 -8.20 -15.58 -19.77
N PRO A 194 -8.70 -16.47 -20.64
CA PRO A 194 -8.86 -16.13 -22.06
C PRO A 194 -9.90 -15.01 -22.17
N ALA A 195 -9.59 -14.00 -22.98
CA ALA A 195 -10.56 -13.02 -23.41
C ALA A 195 -11.76 -13.76 -24.05
N SER A 196 -12.91 -13.59 -23.46
CA SER A 196 -14.21 -14.03 -24.02
C SER A 196 -14.84 -12.89 -24.82
#